data_1b68c1858b1df5b0db180bf912d9c8b4
#
_entry.id   1b68c1858b1df5b0db180bf912d9c8b4
#
_cell.length_a   1.000
_cell.length_b   1.000
_cell.length_c   1.000
_cell.angle_alpha   90.00
_cell.angle_beta   90.00
_cell.angle_gamma   90.00
#
_symmetry.space_group_name_H-M   'P 1'
#
loop_
_entity.id
_entity.type
_entity.pdbx_description
1 polymer ?
#
loop_
_entity_poly.entity_id
_entity_poly.type
_entity_poly.pdbx_seq_one_letter_code
_entity_poly.pdbx_strand_id
1 'polypeptide(L)'
;MTEAAVETYDTTTRGAASMAAYRAVRILQLLSENTGEDKAMLSDELIRRLAHPDDPARMPISAARRSIYTAISALRHAGYEIEYKRGVGYRLLTRPLTDEEIIRLHGMVMRNRSTPIAIRKSMAQHLVAMASADVRGYLDAPQ
;
A
#
# COMPACT_ATOMS: atom_id res chain seq x y z
N MET A 1 16.73 5.68 23.34
CA MET A 1 16.81 6.87 22.50
C MET A 1 15.68 7.82 22.81
N THR A 2 15.98 9.08 22.84
CA THR A 2 14.97 10.08 23.12
C THR A 2 14.52 10.72 21.81
N GLU A 3 13.29 11.19 21.79
CA GLU A 3 12.75 11.87 20.63
C GLU A 3 13.49 13.17 20.30
N ALA A 4 14.08 13.81 21.29
CA ALA A 4 14.87 15.02 21.08
C ALA A 4 16.01 14.80 20.09
N ALA A 5 16.58 13.61 20.03
CA ALA A 5 17.63 13.29 19.06
C ALA A 5 17.13 13.32 17.61
N VAL A 6 15.86 13.02 17.40
CA VAL A 6 15.24 13.08 16.08
C VAL A 6 15.03 14.53 15.63
N GLU A 7 14.69 15.39 16.56
CA GLU A 7 14.41 16.79 16.26
C GLU A 7 15.64 17.60 15.87
N THR A 8 16.83 17.09 16.17
CA THR A 8 18.07 17.78 15.82
C THR A 8 18.52 17.47 14.40
N TYR A 9 17.74 16.75 13.62
CA TYR A 9 18.10 16.40 12.26
C TYR A 9 18.16 17.63 11.37
N ASP A 10 19.18 17.64 10.51
CA ASP A 10 19.29 18.64 9.47
C ASP A 10 18.14 18.44 8.47
N THR A 11 17.30 19.46 8.36
CA THR A 11 16.10 19.37 7.53
C THR A 11 16.39 19.49 6.04
N THR A 12 17.58 19.92 5.63
CA THR A 12 17.90 20.01 4.21
C THR A 12 18.23 18.65 3.61
N THR A 13 19.30 18.00 4.09
CA THR A 13 19.71 16.71 3.55
C THR A 13 18.84 15.57 4.05
N ARG A 14 18.59 15.54 5.34
CA ARG A 14 17.80 14.46 5.95
C ARG A 14 16.33 14.57 5.64
N GLY A 15 15.82 15.80 5.48
CA GLY A 15 14.45 16.01 5.06
C GLY A 15 14.21 15.43 3.67
N ALA A 16 15.13 15.62 2.74
CA ALA A 16 15.04 15.06 1.40
C ALA A 16 15.06 13.53 1.43
N ALA A 17 15.95 12.94 2.24
CA ALA A 17 16.02 11.49 2.41
C ALA A 17 14.74 10.93 3.04
N SER A 18 14.20 11.64 4.05
CA SER A 18 12.93 11.26 4.68
C SER A 18 11.78 11.31 3.70
N MET A 19 11.76 12.31 2.82
CA MET A 19 10.71 12.41 1.80
C MET A 19 10.82 11.30 0.77
N ALA A 20 12.03 10.89 0.40
CA ALA A 20 12.22 9.76 -0.51
C ALA A 20 11.70 8.47 0.11
N ALA A 21 11.97 8.24 1.40
CA ALA A 21 11.45 7.09 2.12
C ALA A 21 9.93 7.14 2.23
N TYR A 22 9.40 8.30 2.55
CA TYR A 22 7.95 8.50 2.61
C TYR A 22 7.29 8.15 1.27
N ARG A 23 7.86 8.62 0.17
CA ARG A 23 7.31 8.35 -1.17
C ARG A 23 7.32 6.86 -1.50
N ALA A 24 8.38 6.15 -1.13
CA ALA A 24 8.44 4.71 -1.34
C ALA A 24 7.35 4.00 -0.56
N VAL A 25 7.17 4.35 0.72
CA VAL A 25 6.11 3.79 1.55
C VAL A 25 4.74 4.15 0.99
N ARG A 26 4.57 5.40 0.54
CA ARG A 26 3.29 5.84 -0.03
C ARG A 26 2.94 5.09 -1.30
N ILE A 27 3.92 4.85 -2.17
CA ILE A 27 3.71 4.05 -3.39
C ILE A 27 3.35 2.62 -3.01
N LEU A 28 4.03 2.04 -2.04
CA LEU A 28 3.72 0.70 -1.57
C LEU A 28 2.28 0.61 -1.05
N GLN A 29 1.85 1.59 -0.27
CA GLN A 29 0.47 1.66 0.22
C GLN A 29 -0.53 1.74 -0.94
N LEU A 30 -0.28 2.62 -1.91
CA LEU A 30 -1.17 2.78 -3.05
C LEU A 30 -1.28 1.49 -3.86
N LEU A 31 -0.17 0.82 -4.09
CA LEU A 31 -0.17 -0.45 -4.82
C LEU A 31 -0.86 -1.54 -4.01
N SER A 32 -0.64 -1.59 -2.71
CA SER A 32 -1.28 -2.57 -1.84
C SER A 32 -2.80 -2.41 -1.82
N GLU A 33 -3.27 -1.18 -1.78
CA GLU A 33 -4.70 -0.89 -1.68
C GLU A 33 -5.43 -0.99 -3.02
N ASN A 34 -4.74 -0.77 -4.14
CA ASN A 34 -5.37 -0.60 -5.44
C ASN A 34 -5.00 -1.65 -6.47
N THR A 35 -4.15 -2.62 -6.16
CA THR A 35 -3.76 -3.65 -7.11
C THR A 35 -3.94 -5.07 -6.57
N GLY A 36 -3.87 -6.05 -7.46
CA GLY A 36 -3.97 -7.46 -7.17
C GLY A 36 -3.62 -8.26 -8.42
N GLU A 37 -3.97 -9.54 -8.45
CA GLU A 37 -3.67 -10.37 -9.62
C GLU A 37 -4.38 -9.89 -10.88
N ASP A 38 -5.61 -9.41 -10.73
CA ASP A 38 -6.46 -9.00 -11.84
C ASP A 38 -6.56 -7.49 -12.01
N LYS A 39 -5.89 -6.73 -11.15
CA LYS A 39 -5.99 -5.27 -11.19
C LYS A 39 -4.62 -4.65 -11.07
N ALA A 40 -4.30 -3.77 -12.00
CA ALA A 40 -3.07 -3.00 -12.01
C ALA A 40 -3.37 -1.51 -11.90
N MET A 41 -2.37 -0.74 -11.54
CA MET A 41 -2.45 0.71 -11.44
C MET A 41 -1.52 1.34 -12.45
N LEU A 42 -2.08 2.17 -13.34
CA LEU A 42 -1.30 2.84 -14.37
C LEU A 42 -0.32 3.84 -13.76
N SER A 43 0.82 4.02 -14.42
CA SER A 43 1.82 5.02 -14.01
C SER A 43 1.21 6.40 -13.88
N ASP A 44 0.33 6.77 -14.81
CA ASP A 44 -0.33 8.09 -14.79
C ASP A 44 -1.23 8.25 -13.56
N GLU A 45 -1.86 7.17 -13.11
CA GLU A 45 -2.68 7.22 -11.91
C GLU A 45 -1.81 7.38 -10.66
N LEU A 46 -0.68 6.66 -10.58
CA LEU A 46 0.27 6.85 -9.49
C LEU A 46 0.78 8.29 -9.46
N ILE A 47 1.12 8.83 -10.63
CA ILE A 47 1.60 10.22 -10.75
C ILE A 47 0.55 11.19 -10.21
N ARG A 48 -0.71 11.03 -10.61
CA ARG A 48 -1.80 11.89 -10.15
C ARG A 48 -2.00 11.82 -8.64
N ARG A 49 -1.92 10.60 -8.08
CA ARG A 49 -2.06 10.42 -6.64
C ARG A 49 -0.94 11.11 -5.86
N LEU A 50 0.29 10.96 -6.33
CA LEU A 50 1.46 11.58 -5.69
C LEU A 50 1.51 13.08 -5.87
N ALA A 51 0.91 13.62 -6.94
CA ALA A 51 0.85 15.05 -7.21
C ALA A 51 -0.41 15.70 -6.63
N HIS A 52 -1.27 14.94 -5.96
CA HIS A 52 -2.51 15.46 -5.42
C HIS A 52 -2.24 16.50 -4.34
N PRO A 53 -2.98 17.65 -4.33
CA PRO A 53 -2.75 18.72 -3.35
C PRO A 53 -2.84 18.28 -1.89
N ASP A 54 -3.63 17.24 -1.60
CA ASP A 54 -3.84 16.75 -0.24
C ASP A 54 -2.77 15.75 0.20
N ASP A 55 -1.88 15.32 -0.69
CA ASP A 55 -0.81 14.40 -0.31
C ASP A 55 0.29 15.19 0.41
N PRO A 56 0.68 14.75 1.64
CA PRO A 56 1.72 15.44 2.41
C PRO A 56 3.06 15.53 1.69
N ALA A 57 3.35 14.59 0.80
CA ALA A 57 4.60 14.56 0.03
C ALA A 57 4.39 15.03 -1.41
N ARG A 58 3.37 15.84 -1.64
CA ARG A 58 3.04 16.34 -2.98
C ARG A 58 4.27 16.86 -3.70
N MET A 59 4.36 16.54 -4.99
CA MET A 59 5.44 16.97 -5.86
C MET A 59 4.90 17.33 -7.24
N PRO A 60 5.65 18.12 -8.03
CA PRO A 60 5.26 18.37 -9.42
C PRO A 60 5.22 17.07 -10.23
N ILE A 61 4.37 17.04 -11.25
CA ILE A 61 4.17 15.85 -12.09
C ILE A 61 5.50 15.37 -12.69
N SER A 62 6.36 16.30 -13.14
CA SER A 62 7.65 15.95 -13.71
C SER A 62 8.57 15.24 -12.72
N ALA A 63 8.55 15.67 -11.46
CA ALA A 63 9.35 15.04 -10.41
C ALA A 63 8.74 13.72 -9.95
N ALA A 64 7.40 13.62 -9.97
CA ALA A 64 6.69 12.41 -9.56
C ALA A 64 7.06 11.20 -10.41
N ARG A 65 7.19 11.38 -11.72
CA ARG A 65 7.56 10.29 -12.63
C ARG A 65 8.91 9.69 -12.27
N ARG A 66 9.91 10.54 -12.02
CA ARG A 66 11.25 10.09 -11.63
C ARG A 66 11.22 9.41 -10.26
N SER A 67 10.47 9.97 -9.32
CA SER A 67 10.33 9.42 -7.98
C SER A 67 9.72 8.02 -7.99
N ILE A 68 8.76 7.78 -8.89
CA ILE A 68 8.15 6.46 -9.01
C ILE A 68 9.18 5.42 -9.43
N TYR A 69 9.97 5.68 -10.44
CA TYR A 69 11.00 4.73 -10.88
C TYR A 69 11.99 4.43 -9.76
N THR A 70 12.46 5.47 -9.07
CA THR A 70 13.42 5.31 -7.97
C THR A 70 12.80 4.52 -6.83
N ALA A 71 11.57 4.83 -6.45
CA ALA A 71 10.89 4.15 -5.36
C ALA A 71 10.58 2.68 -5.69
N ILE A 72 10.11 2.41 -6.90
CA ILE A 72 9.83 1.03 -7.35
C ILE A 72 11.12 0.20 -7.33
N SER A 73 12.23 0.78 -7.81
CA SER A 73 13.52 0.09 -7.79
C SER A 73 13.95 -0.22 -6.35
N ALA A 74 13.79 0.73 -5.43
CA ALA A 74 14.14 0.54 -4.03
C ALA A 74 13.26 -0.55 -3.38
N LEU A 75 11.98 -0.55 -3.67
CA LEU A 75 11.05 -1.54 -3.14
C LEU A 75 11.39 -2.94 -3.67
N ARG A 76 11.71 -3.06 -4.95
CA ARG A 76 12.15 -4.35 -5.51
C ARG A 76 13.44 -4.84 -4.87
N HIS A 77 14.36 -3.95 -4.61
CA HIS A 77 15.62 -4.27 -3.91
C HIS A 77 15.35 -4.77 -2.49
N ALA A 78 14.32 -4.23 -1.85
CA ALA A 78 13.93 -4.64 -0.50
C ALA A 78 13.17 -5.97 -0.47
N GLY A 79 12.84 -6.54 -1.64
CA GLY A 79 12.20 -7.86 -1.71
C GLY A 79 10.74 -7.85 -2.13
N TYR A 80 10.17 -6.69 -2.43
CA TYR A 80 8.79 -6.63 -2.91
C TYR A 80 8.73 -6.97 -4.40
N GLU A 81 7.82 -7.86 -4.75
CA GLU A 81 7.58 -8.20 -6.15
C GLU A 81 6.57 -7.23 -6.74
N ILE A 82 7.03 -6.37 -7.61
CA ILE A 82 6.20 -5.39 -8.30
C ILE A 82 6.34 -5.64 -9.79
N GLU A 83 5.25 -6.06 -10.42
CA GLU A 83 5.20 -6.32 -11.84
C GLU A 83 4.79 -5.06 -12.59
N TYR A 84 5.40 -4.83 -13.74
CA TYR A 84 4.98 -3.78 -14.66
C TYR A 84 4.71 -4.37 -16.01
N LYS A 85 3.54 -4.08 -16.57
CA LYS A 85 3.20 -4.41 -17.95
C LYS A 85 2.85 -3.14 -18.70
N ARG A 86 3.49 -2.94 -19.84
CA ARG A 86 3.23 -1.80 -20.69
C ARG A 86 1.75 -1.76 -21.07
N GLY A 87 1.12 -0.60 -20.89
CA GLY A 87 -0.30 -0.38 -21.16
C GLY A 87 -1.25 -0.91 -20.10
N VAL A 88 -0.75 -1.66 -19.11
CA VAL A 88 -1.57 -2.21 -18.03
C VAL A 88 -1.23 -1.55 -16.70
N GLY A 89 0.07 -1.41 -16.39
CA GLY A 89 0.53 -0.72 -15.19
C GLY A 89 1.27 -1.62 -14.21
N TYR A 90 1.34 -1.15 -12.99
CA TYR A 90 2.04 -1.80 -11.87
C TYR A 90 1.09 -2.65 -11.03
N ARG A 91 1.57 -3.80 -10.57
CA ARG A 91 0.87 -4.64 -9.61
C ARG A 91 1.82 -5.08 -8.51
N LEU A 92 1.37 -5.01 -7.28
CA LEU A 92 2.11 -5.56 -6.14
C LEU A 92 1.70 -7.02 -5.96
N LEU A 93 2.67 -7.92 -6.08
CA LEU A 93 2.43 -9.36 -5.97
C LEU A 93 2.78 -9.92 -4.59
N THR A 94 3.70 -9.28 -3.88
CA THR A 94 4.12 -9.73 -2.54
C THR A 94 3.07 -9.35 -1.50
N ARG A 95 2.52 -10.36 -0.82
CA ARG A 95 1.51 -10.16 0.22
C ARG A 95 1.76 -11.16 1.36
N PRO A 96 1.46 -10.76 2.62
CA PRO A 96 1.64 -11.66 3.77
C PRO A 96 0.77 -12.92 3.67
N LEU A 97 -0.43 -12.77 3.12
CA LEU A 97 -1.37 -13.87 2.89
C LEU A 97 -1.89 -13.76 1.46
N THR A 98 -2.19 -14.90 0.86
CA THR A 98 -2.84 -14.91 -0.44
C THR A 98 -4.30 -14.47 -0.29
N ASP A 99 -4.90 -14.01 -1.38
CA ASP A 99 -6.32 -13.64 -1.38
C ASP A 99 -7.21 -14.82 -0.96
N GLU A 100 -6.89 -16.03 -1.42
CA GLU A 100 -7.62 -17.23 -1.03
C GLU A 100 -7.54 -17.48 0.48
N GLU A 101 -6.35 -17.34 1.04
CA GLU A 101 -6.15 -17.50 2.49
C GLU A 101 -6.98 -16.47 3.27
N ILE A 102 -6.98 -15.24 2.80
CA ILE A 102 -7.74 -14.16 3.46
C ILE A 102 -9.24 -14.45 3.40
N ILE A 103 -9.75 -14.88 2.26
CA ILE A 103 -11.17 -15.22 2.11
C ILE A 103 -11.55 -16.35 3.07
N ARG A 104 -10.74 -17.39 3.15
CA ARG A 104 -10.99 -18.51 4.04
C ARG A 104 -10.96 -18.09 5.51
N LEU A 105 -9.94 -17.34 5.90
CA LEU A 105 -9.80 -16.85 7.27
C LEU A 105 -10.94 -15.92 7.66
N HIS A 106 -11.32 -15.03 6.76
CA HIS A 106 -12.45 -14.12 7.00
C HIS A 106 -13.73 -14.91 7.28
N GLY A 107 -14.01 -15.91 6.47
CA GLY A 107 -15.17 -16.76 6.67
C GLY A 107 -15.13 -17.51 8.00
N MET A 108 -13.97 -18.05 8.35
CA MET A 108 -13.81 -18.77 9.64
C MET A 108 -14.04 -17.83 10.83
N VAL A 109 -13.48 -16.63 10.76
CA VAL A 109 -13.65 -15.62 11.82
C VAL A 109 -15.12 -15.26 11.98
N MET A 110 -15.80 -14.99 10.89
CA MET A 110 -17.21 -14.55 10.95
C MET A 110 -18.15 -15.67 11.39
N ARG A 111 -17.80 -16.93 11.14
CA ARG A 111 -18.61 -18.08 11.56
C ARG A 111 -18.34 -18.53 13.00
N ASN A 112 -17.30 -18.04 13.64
CA ASN A 112 -16.94 -18.46 14.99
C ASN A 112 -17.83 -17.77 16.03
N ARG A 113 -18.97 -18.34 16.30
CA ARG A 113 -19.96 -17.74 17.19
C ARG A 113 -19.57 -17.76 18.68
N SER A 114 -18.54 -18.52 19.04
CA SER A 114 -18.04 -18.50 20.42
C SER A 114 -17.23 -17.25 20.73
N THR A 115 -16.83 -16.50 19.69
CA THR A 115 -16.14 -15.23 19.85
C THR A 115 -17.14 -14.07 19.73
N PRO A 116 -17.11 -13.08 20.66
CA PRO A 116 -18.03 -11.93 20.59
C PRO A 116 -17.96 -11.23 19.24
N ILE A 117 -19.11 -10.71 18.78
CA ILE A 117 -19.23 -10.10 17.46
C ILE A 117 -18.29 -8.90 17.27
N ALA A 118 -18.06 -8.12 18.31
CA ALA A 118 -17.16 -6.98 18.23
C ALA A 118 -15.72 -7.42 17.90
N ILE A 119 -15.27 -8.52 18.51
CA ILE A 119 -13.95 -9.08 18.26
C ILE A 119 -13.87 -9.66 16.85
N ARG A 120 -14.92 -10.40 16.44
CA ARG A 120 -14.98 -10.96 15.09
C ARG A 120 -14.88 -9.85 14.02
N LYS A 121 -15.63 -8.77 14.21
CA LYS A 121 -15.60 -7.64 13.27
C LYS A 121 -14.23 -6.99 13.20
N SER A 122 -13.57 -6.82 14.36
CA SER A 122 -12.23 -6.25 14.39
C SER A 122 -11.23 -7.13 13.64
N MET A 123 -11.26 -8.45 13.90
CA MET A 123 -10.38 -9.39 13.21
C MET A 123 -10.64 -9.41 11.70
N ALA A 124 -11.91 -9.41 11.31
CA ALA A 124 -12.30 -9.39 9.90
C ALA A 124 -11.80 -8.13 9.20
N GLN A 125 -11.89 -6.97 9.86
CA GLN A 125 -11.38 -5.72 9.31
C GLN A 125 -9.86 -5.76 9.09
N HIS A 126 -9.13 -6.37 10.00
CA HIS A 126 -7.68 -6.53 9.84
C HIS A 126 -7.35 -7.41 8.65
N LEU A 127 -8.12 -8.49 8.44
CA LEU A 127 -7.93 -9.36 7.28
C LEU A 127 -8.25 -8.64 5.98
N VAL A 128 -9.34 -7.86 5.95
CA VAL A 128 -9.72 -7.07 4.78
C VAL A 128 -8.61 -6.08 4.42
N ALA A 129 -8.01 -5.45 5.43
CA ALA A 129 -6.93 -4.49 5.22
C ALA A 129 -5.69 -5.12 4.56
N MET A 130 -5.50 -6.44 4.73
CA MET A 130 -4.39 -7.18 4.12
C MET A 130 -4.74 -7.72 2.73
N ALA A 131 -6.00 -7.66 2.33
CA ALA A 131 -6.46 -8.20 1.06
C ALA A 131 -6.06 -7.31 -0.11
N SER A 132 -5.94 -7.93 -1.31
CA SER A 132 -5.73 -7.18 -2.53
C SER A 132 -7.00 -6.42 -2.92
N ALA A 133 -6.87 -5.51 -3.89
CA ALA A 133 -8.01 -4.79 -4.41
C ALA A 133 -9.05 -5.72 -5.06
N ASP A 134 -8.61 -6.87 -5.56
CA ASP A 134 -9.50 -7.84 -6.20
C ASP A 134 -10.55 -8.38 -5.24
N VAL A 135 -10.19 -8.62 -3.98
CA VAL A 135 -11.09 -9.22 -3.01
C VAL A 135 -11.56 -8.27 -1.92
N ARG A 136 -10.88 -7.14 -1.74
CA ARG A 136 -11.22 -6.18 -0.69
C ARG A 136 -12.67 -5.70 -0.83
N GLY A 137 -13.07 -5.30 -2.02
CA GLY A 137 -14.43 -4.87 -2.29
C GLY A 137 -15.46 -5.97 -2.05
N TYR A 138 -15.09 -7.21 -2.40
CA TYR A 138 -15.96 -8.35 -2.16
C TYR A 138 -16.17 -8.59 -0.65
N LEU A 139 -15.11 -8.52 0.14
CA LEU A 139 -15.21 -8.76 1.58
C LEU A 139 -15.91 -7.62 2.32
N ASP A 140 -15.83 -6.40 1.81
CA ASP A 140 -16.51 -5.23 2.40
C ASP A 140 -17.96 -5.10 1.97
N ALA A 141 -18.39 -5.86 0.97
CA ALA A 141 -19.77 -5.74 0.47
C ALA A 141 -20.77 -6.16 1.55
N PRO A 142 -21.91 -5.46 1.64
CA PRO A 142 -22.98 -5.87 2.55
C PRO A 142 -23.49 -7.26 2.18
N GLN A 143 -23.69 -8.06 3.18
CA GLN A 143 -24.16 -9.44 3.00
C GLN A 143 -25.66 -9.49 3.24
#